data_367a672383332e223648bd2458c677ec
#
_entry.id   367a672383332e223648bd2458c677ec
#
_cell.length_a   1.000
_cell.length_b   1.000
_cell.length_c   1.000
_cell.angle_alpha   90.00
_cell.angle_beta   90.00
_cell.angle_gamma   90.00
#
_symmetry.space_group_name_H-M   'P 1'
#
loop_
_entity.id
_entity.type
_entity.pdbx_description
1 polymer ?
#
loop_
_entity_poly.entity_id
_entity_poly.type
_entity_poly.pdbx_seq_one_letter_code
_entity_poly.pdbx_strand_id
1 'polypeptide(L)'
;MTSEITRCVDDISSALRTLSTLFEDPSALAFADIRHDMERLEEQFKKKASIDAAFAFIADRDDAGRVVGANYPNAYLQQCLDLSKGEAYNRLERGRLLYGAPPEPTPPPPDDAEDLFSMSEKDAEAEAQAAAEAAAEEDRARQEDARKNSSRVSAEKQDIIRRELDKLLK
;
A
#
# COMPACT_ATOMS: atom_id res chain seq x y z
N MET A 1 7.76 14.90 -13.87
CA MET A 1 7.59 13.89 -12.78
C MET A 1 8.92 13.30 -12.31
N THR A 2 9.72 12.63 -13.15
CA THR A 2 10.99 12.01 -12.70
C THR A 2 11.95 13.01 -12.06
N SER A 3 12.12 14.23 -12.65
CA SER A 3 12.96 15.28 -12.09
C SER A 3 12.47 15.83 -10.73
N GLU A 4 11.17 15.81 -10.48
CA GLU A 4 10.59 16.25 -9.20
C GLU A 4 10.86 15.22 -8.10
N ILE A 5 10.72 13.91 -8.40
CA ILE A 5 11.05 12.85 -7.46
C ILE A 5 12.54 12.93 -7.09
N THR A 6 13.43 13.09 -8.09
CA THR A 6 14.87 13.24 -7.85
C THR A 6 15.16 14.42 -6.92
N ARG A 7 14.57 15.59 -7.19
CA ARG A 7 14.73 16.77 -6.34
C ARG A 7 14.27 16.52 -4.91
N CYS A 8 13.10 15.91 -4.73
CA CYS A 8 12.60 15.58 -3.38
C CYS A 8 13.54 14.62 -2.64
N VAL A 9 14.10 13.62 -3.33
CA VAL A 9 15.07 12.69 -2.74
C VAL A 9 16.34 13.40 -2.34
N ASP A 10 16.84 14.31 -3.18
CA ASP A 10 18.04 15.12 -2.89
C ASP A 10 17.83 16.05 -1.68
N ASP A 11 16.66 16.69 -1.60
CA ASP A 11 16.29 17.56 -0.48
C ASP A 11 16.22 16.77 0.84
N ILE A 12 15.56 15.59 0.83
CA ILE A 12 15.51 14.68 1.99
C ILE A 12 16.91 14.23 2.39
N SER A 13 17.74 13.82 1.43
CA SER A 13 19.11 13.37 1.67
C SER A 13 19.97 14.48 2.27
N SER A 14 19.80 15.71 1.82
CA SER A 14 20.49 16.89 2.37
C SER A 14 20.05 17.20 3.79
N ALA A 15 18.74 17.17 4.04
CA ALA A 15 18.17 17.40 5.37
C ALA A 15 18.62 16.34 6.38
N LEU A 16 18.62 15.05 6.01
CA LEU A 16 19.09 13.96 6.84
C LEU A 16 20.59 14.09 7.18
N ARG A 17 21.42 14.47 6.21
CA ARG A 17 22.86 14.74 6.48
C ARG A 17 23.03 15.86 7.49
N THR A 18 22.30 16.96 7.32
CA THR A 18 22.36 18.10 8.26
C THR A 18 21.94 17.65 9.67
N LEU A 19 20.84 16.89 9.81
CA LEU A 19 20.43 16.34 11.08
C LEU A 19 21.51 15.42 11.68
N SER A 20 22.10 14.51 10.89
CA SER A 20 23.16 13.64 11.35
C SER A 20 24.34 14.43 11.92
N THR A 21 24.77 15.50 11.23
CA THR A 21 25.85 16.36 11.73
C THR A 21 25.48 17.06 13.04
N LEU A 22 24.24 17.53 13.19
CA LEU A 22 23.79 18.12 14.47
C LEU A 22 23.77 17.12 15.62
N PHE A 23 23.60 15.83 15.35
CA PHE A 23 23.58 14.75 16.32
C PHE A 23 24.95 14.06 16.53
N GLU A 24 26.04 14.53 15.89
CA GLU A 24 27.39 14.02 16.13
C GLU A 24 27.87 14.25 17.57
N ASP A 25 27.45 15.36 18.20
CA ASP A 25 27.68 15.60 19.62
C ASP A 25 26.34 15.70 20.37
N PRO A 26 25.79 14.58 20.83
CA PRO A 26 24.50 14.59 21.53
C PRO A 26 24.58 15.27 22.91
N SER A 27 25.79 15.47 23.45
CA SER A 27 25.97 16.16 24.75
C SER A 27 25.65 17.66 24.66
N ALA A 28 25.73 18.24 23.47
CA ALA A 28 25.41 19.65 23.20
C ALA A 28 23.89 19.89 23.05
N LEU A 29 23.07 18.83 23.01
CA LEU A 29 21.62 18.90 22.77
C LEU A 29 20.84 18.67 24.07
N ALA A 30 19.86 19.54 24.35
CA ALA A 30 18.93 19.33 25.44
C ALA A 30 17.63 18.67 24.93
N PHE A 31 17.18 17.60 25.58
CA PHE A 31 15.96 16.88 25.21
C PHE A 31 14.73 17.80 25.08
N ALA A 32 14.61 18.76 26.02
CA ALA A 32 13.49 19.69 26.03
C ALA A 32 13.40 20.56 24.74
N ASP A 33 14.56 20.88 24.17
CA ASP A 33 14.64 21.75 23.00
C ASP A 33 14.35 21.00 21.69
N ILE A 34 14.72 19.72 21.60
CA ILE A 34 14.61 18.93 20.36
C ILE A 34 13.38 18.02 20.32
N ARG A 35 12.74 17.74 21.47
CA ARG A 35 11.68 16.74 21.60
C ARG A 35 10.56 16.94 20.56
N HIS A 36 10.03 18.14 20.46
CA HIS A 36 8.90 18.42 19.59
C HIS A 36 9.26 18.24 18.09
N ASP A 37 10.46 18.63 17.70
CA ASP A 37 10.91 18.47 16.31
C ASP A 37 11.17 17.01 15.99
N MET A 38 11.66 16.21 16.92
CA MET A 38 11.82 14.76 16.75
C MET A 38 10.47 14.06 16.65
N GLU A 39 9.48 14.43 17.47
CA GLU A 39 8.11 13.92 17.37
C GLU A 39 7.51 14.24 15.98
N ARG A 40 7.72 15.46 15.48
CA ARG A 40 7.29 15.85 14.13
C ARG A 40 8.00 15.07 13.03
N LEU A 41 9.29 14.80 13.18
CA LEU A 41 10.07 14.00 12.24
C LEU A 41 9.51 12.58 12.14
N GLU A 42 9.24 11.94 13.28
CA GLU A 42 8.61 10.61 13.32
C GLU A 42 7.25 10.58 12.60
N GLU A 43 6.43 11.64 12.76
CA GLU A 43 5.16 11.75 12.03
C GLU A 43 5.36 11.83 10.50
N GLN A 44 6.45 12.46 10.03
CA GLN A 44 6.76 12.48 8.60
C GLN A 44 7.24 11.11 8.10
N PHE A 45 8.02 10.38 8.91
CA PHE A 45 8.49 9.04 8.54
C PHE A 45 7.36 8.01 8.43
N LYS A 46 6.26 8.17 9.16
CA LYS A 46 5.06 7.33 8.98
C LYS A 46 4.52 7.41 7.54
N LYS A 47 4.60 8.56 6.88
CA LYS A 47 4.16 8.74 5.49
C LYS A 47 4.99 7.93 4.50
N LYS A 48 6.23 7.59 4.87
CA LYS A 48 7.09 6.74 4.04
C LYS A 48 6.45 5.37 3.74
N ALA A 49 5.67 4.82 4.67
CA ALA A 49 5.03 3.52 4.47
C ALA A 49 4.07 3.50 3.27
N SER A 50 3.35 4.60 3.01
CA SER A 50 2.47 4.71 1.84
C SER A 50 3.25 4.88 0.54
N ILE A 51 4.38 5.60 0.58
CA ILE A 51 5.29 5.75 -0.56
C ILE A 51 5.92 4.39 -0.89
N ASP A 52 6.38 3.64 0.12
CA ASP A 52 6.95 2.31 -0.03
C ASP A 52 5.94 1.32 -0.65
N ALA A 53 4.68 1.37 -0.23
CA ALA A 53 3.62 0.55 -0.80
C ALA A 53 3.32 0.92 -2.26
N ALA A 54 3.25 2.22 -2.58
CA ALA A 54 3.07 2.68 -3.94
C ALA A 54 4.24 2.27 -4.85
N PHE A 55 5.48 2.41 -4.37
CA PHE A 55 6.66 1.98 -5.11
C PHE A 55 6.69 0.46 -5.32
N ALA A 56 6.34 -0.33 -4.30
CA ALA A 56 6.27 -1.77 -4.42
C ALA A 56 5.20 -2.21 -5.45
N PHE A 57 4.05 -1.54 -5.49
CA PHE A 57 3.03 -1.77 -6.52
C PHE A 57 3.56 -1.46 -7.93
N ILE A 58 4.27 -0.35 -8.12
CA ILE A 58 4.89 -0.01 -9.41
C ILE A 58 5.93 -1.07 -9.79
N ALA A 59 6.77 -1.51 -8.83
CA ALA A 59 7.77 -2.55 -9.05
C ALA A 59 7.15 -3.90 -9.43
N ASP A 60 5.99 -4.24 -8.88
CA ASP A 60 5.22 -5.44 -9.23
C ASP A 60 4.63 -5.31 -10.65
N ARG A 61 3.95 -4.22 -10.93
CA ARG A 61 3.33 -3.93 -12.24
C ARG A 61 4.34 -3.97 -13.40
N ASP A 62 5.52 -3.41 -13.17
CA ASP A 62 6.55 -3.22 -14.20
C ASP A 62 7.63 -4.34 -14.19
N ASP A 63 7.36 -5.48 -13.51
CA ASP A 63 8.26 -6.64 -13.45
C ASP A 63 9.69 -6.28 -13.00
N ALA A 64 9.85 -5.48 -11.96
CA ALA A 64 11.16 -4.99 -11.50
C ALA A 64 12.18 -6.11 -11.17
N GLY A 65 11.72 -7.34 -10.92
CA GLY A 65 12.58 -8.51 -10.75
C GLY A 65 13.55 -8.72 -11.92
N ARG A 66 13.14 -8.38 -13.13
CA ARG A 66 13.97 -8.51 -14.34
C ARG A 66 15.24 -7.64 -14.29
N VAL A 67 15.22 -6.53 -13.58
CA VAL A 67 16.39 -5.65 -13.41
C VAL A 67 17.53 -6.37 -12.70
N VAL A 68 17.21 -7.33 -11.83
CA VAL A 68 18.17 -8.16 -11.09
C VAL A 68 18.23 -9.60 -11.59
N GLY A 69 17.69 -9.88 -12.78
CA GLY A 69 17.69 -11.21 -13.40
C GLY A 69 16.78 -12.23 -12.70
N ALA A 70 15.76 -11.76 -12.00
CA ALA A 70 14.81 -12.61 -11.28
C ALA A 70 13.40 -12.51 -11.89
N ASN A 71 12.58 -13.53 -11.64
CA ASN A 71 11.20 -13.60 -12.14
C ASN A 71 10.18 -12.94 -11.19
N TYR A 72 10.63 -12.48 -10.02
CA TYR A 72 9.72 -11.96 -8.98
C TYR A 72 10.17 -10.59 -8.51
N PRO A 73 9.27 -9.62 -8.35
CA PRO A 73 9.58 -8.24 -7.94
C PRO A 73 10.19 -8.15 -6.53
N ASN A 74 9.90 -9.10 -5.64
CA ASN A 74 10.50 -9.15 -4.31
C ASN A 74 12.02 -9.31 -4.33
N ALA A 75 12.59 -9.92 -5.37
CA ALA A 75 14.03 -10.03 -5.52
C ALA A 75 14.69 -8.66 -5.70
N TYR A 76 14.06 -7.78 -6.50
CA TYR A 76 14.51 -6.39 -6.62
C TYR A 76 14.48 -5.65 -5.28
N LEU A 77 13.36 -5.75 -4.56
CA LEU A 77 13.21 -5.07 -3.26
C LEU A 77 14.24 -5.56 -2.23
N GLN A 78 14.58 -6.85 -2.25
CA GLN A 78 15.60 -7.40 -1.36
C GLN A 78 17.01 -6.94 -1.75
N GLN A 79 17.37 -7.03 -3.03
CA GLN A 79 18.74 -6.80 -3.48
C GLN A 79 19.08 -5.31 -3.61
N CYS A 80 18.14 -4.49 -4.09
CA CYS A 80 18.38 -3.08 -4.35
C CYS A 80 18.00 -2.16 -3.18
N LEU A 81 17.07 -2.58 -2.32
CA LEU A 81 16.63 -1.81 -1.16
C LEU A 81 17.07 -2.45 0.17
N ASP A 82 17.85 -3.53 0.12
CA ASP A 82 18.37 -4.26 1.30
C ASP A 82 17.25 -4.67 2.27
N LEU A 83 16.10 -5.08 1.74
CA LEU A 83 14.96 -5.49 2.55
C LEU A 83 15.02 -6.98 2.89
N SER A 84 14.58 -7.35 4.08
CA SER A 84 14.32 -8.74 4.40
C SER A 84 13.24 -9.31 3.48
N LYS A 85 13.23 -10.65 3.29
CA LYS A 85 12.20 -11.34 2.48
C LYS A 85 10.79 -11.03 2.98
N GLY A 86 10.59 -10.99 4.30
CA GLY A 86 9.30 -10.70 4.91
C GLY A 86 8.84 -9.26 4.64
N GLU A 87 9.75 -8.28 4.79
CA GLU A 87 9.42 -6.88 4.54
C GLU A 87 9.14 -6.62 3.05
N ALA A 88 9.94 -7.20 2.14
CA ALA A 88 9.69 -7.10 0.69
C ALA A 88 8.30 -7.65 0.34
N TYR A 89 7.93 -8.82 0.87
CA TYR A 89 6.61 -9.40 0.69
C TYR A 89 5.49 -8.49 1.25
N ASN A 90 5.65 -8.02 2.48
CA ASN A 90 4.65 -7.15 3.11
C ASN A 90 4.42 -5.84 2.34
N ARG A 91 5.49 -5.25 1.75
CA ARG A 91 5.34 -4.04 0.90
C ARG A 91 4.60 -4.33 -0.39
N LEU A 92 4.87 -5.45 -1.05
CA LEU A 92 4.16 -5.87 -2.25
C LEU A 92 2.68 -6.10 -1.97
N GLU A 93 2.37 -6.83 -0.91
CA GLU A 93 0.97 -7.08 -0.51
C GLU A 93 0.22 -5.79 -0.17
N ARG A 94 0.84 -4.88 0.60
CA ARG A 94 0.26 -3.55 0.84
C ARG A 94 0.04 -2.76 -0.44
N GLY A 95 1.01 -2.82 -1.35
CA GLY A 95 0.93 -2.17 -2.65
C GLY A 95 -0.26 -2.68 -3.47
N ARG A 96 -0.41 -4.00 -3.56
CA ARG A 96 -1.54 -4.64 -4.26
C ARG A 96 -2.87 -4.29 -3.62
N LEU A 97 -2.95 -4.31 -2.30
CA LEU A 97 -4.18 -4.01 -1.56
C LEU A 97 -4.63 -2.55 -1.76
N LEU A 98 -3.67 -1.61 -1.78
CA LEU A 98 -3.98 -0.19 -1.88
C LEU A 98 -4.17 0.29 -3.32
N TYR A 99 -3.51 -0.34 -4.30
CA TYR A 99 -3.43 0.17 -5.67
C TYR A 99 -3.80 -0.86 -6.73
N GLY A 100 -3.95 -2.15 -6.36
CA GLY A 100 -4.40 -3.20 -7.28
C GLY A 100 -5.85 -2.97 -7.73
N ALA A 101 -6.24 -3.59 -8.84
CA ALA A 101 -7.64 -3.64 -9.22
C ALA A 101 -8.45 -4.36 -8.13
N PRO A 102 -9.68 -3.90 -7.83
CA PRO A 102 -10.57 -4.68 -6.99
C PRO A 102 -10.74 -6.10 -7.57
N PRO A 103 -10.89 -7.13 -6.74
CA PRO A 103 -11.20 -8.46 -7.24
C PRO A 103 -12.47 -8.37 -8.11
N GLU A 104 -12.43 -9.03 -9.27
CA GLU A 104 -13.63 -9.13 -10.09
C GLU A 104 -14.73 -9.79 -9.26
N PRO A 105 -15.96 -9.23 -9.27
CA PRO A 105 -17.07 -9.82 -8.54
C PRO A 105 -17.20 -11.27 -8.99
N THR A 106 -17.08 -12.20 -8.05
CA THR A 106 -17.32 -13.62 -8.33
C THR A 106 -18.77 -13.74 -8.76
N PRO A 107 -19.08 -14.27 -9.95
CA PRO A 107 -20.47 -14.49 -10.32
C PRO A 107 -21.14 -15.33 -9.24
N PRO A 108 -22.39 -15.00 -8.84
CA PRO A 108 -23.09 -15.79 -7.84
C PRO A 108 -23.10 -17.27 -8.29
N PRO A 109 -22.97 -18.22 -7.37
CA PRO A 109 -23.06 -19.63 -7.70
C PRO A 109 -24.39 -19.85 -8.45
N PRO A 110 -24.40 -20.69 -9.49
CA PRO A 110 -25.64 -21.01 -10.19
C PRO A 110 -26.64 -21.51 -9.13
N ASP A 111 -27.73 -20.79 -8.98
CA ASP A 111 -28.82 -21.21 -8.11
C ASP A 111 -29.47 -22.43 -8.76
N ASP A 112 -29.23 -23.62 -8.20
CA ASP A 112 -29.95 -24.86 -8.59
C ASP A 112 -31.41 -24.83 -8.11
N ALA A 113 -31.95 -23.66 -7.80
CA ALA A 113 -33.35 -23.48 -7.52
C ALA A 113 -34.10 -23.25 -8.84
N GLU A 114 -34.82 -24.28 -9.27
CA GLU A 114 -35.89 -24.18 -10.27
C GLU A 114 -36.90 -23.12 -9.83
N ASP A 115 -36.68 -21.85 -10.18
CA ASP A 115 -37.63 -20.79 -9.89
C ASP A 115 -38.60 -20.61 -11.05
N LEU A 116 -39.86 -20.93 -10.72
CA LEU A 116 -41.04 -21.00 -11.61
C LEU A 116 -41.59 -19.63 -12.04
N PHE A 117 -40.80 -18.54 -11.90
CA PHE A 117 -41.17 -17.21 -12.35
C PHE A 117 -40.10 -16.63 -13.30
N SER A 118 -40.32 -16.82 -14.59
CA SER A 118 -39.49 -16.23 -15.63
C SER A 118 -39.56 -14.69 -15.60
N MET A 119 -38.71 -14.09 -14.82
CA MET A 119 -38.19 -12.77 -15.16
C MET A 119 -37.38 -12.92 -16.45
N SER A 120 -37.57 -12.00 -17.40
CA SER A 120 -36.84 -12.04 -18.67
C SER A 120 -35.33 -12.14 -18.37
N GLU A 121 -34.60 -13.07 -19.00
CA GLU A 121 -33.13 -13.22 -18.83
C GLU A 121 -32.41 -11.88 -18.94
N LYS A 122 -32.92 -10.95 -19.77
CA LYS A 122 -32.39 -9.59 -19.93
C LYS A 122 -32.54 -8.71 -18.68
N ASP A 123 -33.60 -8.87 -17.91
CA ASP A 123 -33.85 -8.07 -16.70
C ASP A 123 -32.97 -8.58 -15.55
N ALA A 124 -32.76 -9.91 -15.46
CA ALA A 124 -31.88 -10.53 -14.49
C ALA A 124 -30.40 -10.21 -14.79
N GLU A 125 -29.99 -10.22 -16.06
CA GLU A 125 -28.63 -9.80 -16.47
C GLU A 125 -28.38 -8.30 -16.15
N ALA A 126 -29.37 -7.44 -16.41
CA ALA A 126 -29.26 -6.01 -16.12
C ALA A 126 -29.16 -5.73 -14.62
N GLU A 127 -29.92 -6.45 -13.79
CA GLU A 127 -29.89 -6.32 -12.33
C GLU A 127 -28.56 -6.85 -11.76
N ALA A 128 -28.08 -8.00 -12.26
CA ALA A 128 -26.76 -8.54 -11.88
C ALA A 128 -25.62 -7.61 -12.27
N GLN A 129 -25.68 -6.99 -13.44
CA GLN A 129 -24.67 -6.03 -13.89
C GLN A 129 -24.70 -4.75 -13.05
N ALA A 130 -25.87 -4.22 -12.71
CA ALA A 130 -26.01 -3.06 -11.84
C ALA A 130 -25.49 -3.34 -10.42
N ALA A 131 -25.75 -4.53 -9.88
CA ALA A 131 -25.22 -4.95 -8.58
C ALA A 131 -23.70 -5.10 -8.60
N ALA A 132 -23.11 -5.63 -9.69
CA ALA A 132 -21.68 -5.75 -9.86
C ALA A 132 -21.00 -4.37 -9.99
N GLU A 133 -21.60 -3.43 -10.72
CA GLU A 133 -21.10 -2.06 -10.83
C GLU A 133 -21.14 -1.33 -9.48
N ALA A 134 -22.22 -1.47 -8.71
CA ALA A 134 -22.34 -0.89 -7.38
C ALA A 134 -21.29 -1.47 -6.40
N ALA A 135 -21.08 -2.78 -6.41
CA ALA A 135 -20.04 -3.41 -5.59
C ALA A 135 -18.62 -2.93 -5.97
N ALA A 136 -18.34 -2.79 -7.27
CA ALA A 136 -17.06 -2.27 -7.75
C ALA A 136 -16.83 -0.80 -7.36
N GLU A 137 -17.90 0.01 -7.31
CA GLU A 137 -17.83 1.39 -6.85
C GLU A 137 -17.57 1.49 -5.34
N GLU A 138 -18.22 0.65 -4.54
CA GLU A 138 -17.96 0.55 -3.10
C GLU A 138 -16.52 0.12 -2.82
N ASP A 139 -15.98 -0.84 -3.54
CA ASP A 139 -14.61 -1.30 -3.37
C ASP A 139 -13.60 -0.23 -3.76
N ARG A 140 -13.86 0.54 -4.83
CA ARG A 140 -13.05 1.72 -5.17
C ARG A 140 -13.05 2.76 -4.07
N ALA A 141 -14.22 3.07 -3.50
CA ALA A 141 -14.35 4.02 -2.40
C ALA A 141 -13.58 3.54 -1.16
N ARG A 142 -13.69 2.25 -0.79
CA ARG A 142 -12.93 1.64 0.32
C ARG A 142 -11.42 1.71 0.09
N GLN A 143 -10.96 1.42 -1.14
CA GLN A 143 -9.54 1.55 -1.48
C GLN A 143 -9.05 3.00 -1.39
N GLU A 144 -9.84 3.96 -1.85
CA GLU A 144 -9.48 5.38 -1.77
C GLU A 144 -9.37 5.84 -0.32
N ASP A 145 -10.29 5.44 0.55
CA ASP A 145 -10.22 5.72 1.98
C ASP A 145 -9.04 5.01 2.66
N ALA A 146 -8.73 3.77 2.28
CA ALA A 146 -7.56 3.07 2.76
C ALA A 146 -6.26 3.78 2.35
N ARG A 147 -6.18 4.30 1.12
CA ARG A 147 -5.02 5.12 0.66
C ARG A 147 -4.89 6.41 1.47
N LYS A 148 -5.98 7.15 1.68
CA LYS A 148 -5.98 8.39 2.49
C LYS A 148 -5.52 8.12 3.92
N ASN A 149 -5.91 7.00 4.49
CA ASN A 149 -5.59 6.62 5.87
C ASN A 149 -4.23 5.94 6.01
N SER A 150 -3.68 5.33 4.95
CA SER A 150 -2.40 4.61 5.00
C SER A 150 -1.22 5.49 5.41
N SER A 151 -1.26 6.80 5.07
CA SER A 151 -0.24 7.76 5.46
C SER A 151 -0.28 8.16 6.95
N ARG A 152 -1.36 7.82 7.67
CA ARG A 152 -1.53 8.13 9.10
C ARG A 152 -1.09 7.00 10.03
N VAL A 153 -0.85 5.82 9.47
CA VAL A 153 -0.59 4.61 10.26
C VAL A 153 0.76 4.04 9.85
N SER A 154 1.61 3.70 10.83
CA SER A 154 2.90 3.08 10.56
C SER A 154 2.73 1.72 9.86
N ALA A 155 3.75 1.31 9.09
CA ALA A 155 3.77 0.03 8.37
C ALA A 155 3.47 -1.17 9.28
N GLU A 156 4.04 -1.21 10.48
CA GLU A 156 3.81 -2.29 11.46
C GLU A 156 2.34 -2.39 11.88
N LYS A 157 1.69 -1.26 12.13
CA LYS A 157 0.27 -1.25 12.50
C LYS A 157 -0.61 -1.68 11.34
N GLN A 158 -0.27 -1.28 10.11
CA GLN A 158 -0.97 -1.75 8.90
C GLN A 158 -0.86 -3.28 8.74
N ASP A 159 0.33 -3.84 8.98
CA ASP A 159 0.56 -5.29 8.91
C ASP A 159 -0.18 -6.06 10.02
N ILE A 160 -0.27 -5.49 11.22
CA ILE A 160 -1.06 -6.08 12.31
C ILE A 160 -2.56 -6.09 11.94
N ILE A 161 -3.09 -4.95 11.50
CA ILE A 161 -4.50 -4.86 11.09
C ILE A 161 -4.82 -5.88 10.00
N ARG A 162 -3.96 -5.99 8.99
CA ARG A 162 -4.13 -6.98 7.92
C ARG A 162 -4.18 -8.42 8.47
N ARG A 163 -3.21 -8.81 9.31
CA ARG A 163 -3.19 -10.16 9.90
C ARG A 163 -4.42 -10.48 10.73
N GLU A 164 -4.94 -9.49 11.44
CA GLU A 164 -6.18 -9.69 12.23
C GLU A 164 -7.40 -9.81 11.32
N LEU A 165 -7.48 -9.04 10.24
CA LEU A 165 -8.54 -9.17 9.23
C LEU A 165 -8.50 -10.54 8.54
N ASP A 166 -7.33 -11.03 8.14
CA ASP A 166 -7.14 -12.35 7.52
C ASP A 166 -7.58 -13.51 8.45
N LYS A 167 -7.52 -13.32 9.76
CA LYS A 167 -8.03 -14.32 10.73
C LYS A 167 -9.55 -14.31 10.86
N LEU A 168 -10.19 -13.17 10.65
CA LEU A 168 -11.65 -13.02 10.76
C LEU A 168 -12.38 -13.50 9.50
N LEU A 169 -11.67 -13.55 8.35
CA LEU A 169 -12.23 -13.98 7.07
C LEU A 169 -12.05 -15.48 6.79
N LYS A 170 -11.41 -16.22 7.70
CA LYS A 170 -11.26 -17.69 7.65
C LYS A 170 -12.25 -18.39 8.57
#